data_fba6c9e8e058dc208c6d32e0f9891e43
#
_entry.id   fba6c9e8e058dc208c6d32e0f9891e43
#
_cell.length_a   1.000
_cell.length_b   1.000
_cell.length_c   1.000
_cell.angle_alpha   90.00
_cell.angle_beta   90.00
_cell.angle_gamma   90.00
#
_symmetry.space_group_name_H-M   'P 1'
#
loop_
_entity.id
_entity.type
_entity.pdbx_description
1 polymer ?
#
loop_
_entity_poly.entity_id
_entity_poly.type
_entity_poly.pdbx_seq_one_letter_code
_entity_poly.pdbx_strand_id
1 'polypeptide(L)'
;MLEATGRVVMVSGASRGIGRAVVECLIAGGYHVSAAVRDPRGLVGSDRLMLHRYDAESLPSAEAWVAATIERFGRLDGLINAAGINPEADLTDPDETALDAMMLINVKAPMRLIRLALPHLAKSGEGRVVNVASMSGKRVRNPNAGYAMSKFALLALTHAVRQYGWEHGIRATAICPSFVATDMTAHVTKWPREKMSDPRDIAELIATVLRLPNTATIAELLVNCRLEDML
;
A
#
# COMPACT_ATOMS: atom_id res chain seq x y z
N MET A 1 -11.44 -19.25 -2.21
CA MET A 1 -11.17 -17.80 -2.32
C MET A 1 -12.29 -17.05 -1.61
N LEU A 2 -11.97 -15.95 -0.90
CA LEU A 2 -12.97 -15.08 -0.28
C LEU A 2 -13.77 -14.33 -1.36
N GLU A 3 -15.06 -14.13 -1.10
CA GLU A 3 -15.89 -13.32 -1.99
C GLU A 3 -15.52 -11.83 -1.87
N ALA A 4 -15.52 -11.14 -3.01
CA ALA A 4 -15.20 -9.72 -3.07
C ALA A 4 -16.40 -8.84 -2.72
N THR A 5 -17.60 -9.25 -3.14
CA THR A 5 -18.83 -8.47 -3.03
C THR A 5 -19.16 -8.14 -1.57
N GLY A 6 -19.40 -6.87 -1.30
CA GLY A 6 -19.75 -6.37 0.03
C GLY A 6 -18.57 -6.19 0.99
N ARG A 7 -17.35 -6.57 0.62
CA ARG A 7 -16.15 -6.29 1.41
C ARG A 7 -15.68 -4.86 1.18
N VAL A 8 -15.20 -4.23 2.25
CA VAL A 8 -14.73 -2.84 2.25
C VAL A 8 -13.22 -2.79 2.36
N VAL A 9 -12.58 -2.07 1.45
CA VAL A 9 -11.12 -1.92 1.40
C VAL A 9 -10.73 -0.44 1.39
N MET A 10 -9.88 -0.05 2.34
CA MET A 10 -9.22 1.26 2.35
C MET A 10 -7.96 1.23 1.49
N VAL A 11 -7.75 2.25 0.65
CA VAL A 11 -6.58 2.38 -0.23
C VAL A 11 -5.96 3.77 -0.07
N SER A 12 -4.75 3.86 0.48
CA SER A 12 -3.97 5.11 0.52
C SER A 12 -3.20 5.32 -0.79
N GLY A 13 -2.90 6.59 -1.14
CA GLY A 13 -2.19 6.91 -2.37
C GLY A 13 -3.00 6.64 -3.65
N ALA A 14 -4.33 6.77 -3.57
CA ALA A 14 -5.27 6.37 -4.61
C ALA A 14 -5.35 7.31 -5.83
N SER A 15 -4.67 8.47 -5.82
CA SER A 15 -4.80 9.48 -6.89
C SER A 15 -4.08 9.10 -8.19
N ARG A 16 -3.06 8.25 -8.16
CA ARG A 16 -2.23 7.87 -9.32
C ARG A 16 -1.51 6.54 -9.12
N GLY A 17 -0.84 6.09 -10.17
CA GLY A 17 0.04 4.92 -10.15
C GLY A 17 -0.64 3.65 -9.63
N ILE A 18 0.07 2.89 -8.80
CA ILE A 18 -0.41 1.61 -8.26
C ILE A 18 -1.71 1.79 -7.47
N GLY A 19 -1.78 2.79 -6.57
CA GLY A 19 -2.97 2.98 -5.74
C GLY A 19 -4.24 3.24 -6.57
N ARG A 20 -4.15 4.03 -7.65
CA ARG A 20 -5.26 4.25 -8.58
C ARG A 20 -5.68 2.97 -9.30
N ALA A 21 -4.70 2.23 -9.85
CA ALA A 21 -4.98 0.97 -10.52
C ALA A 21 -5.65 -0.05 -9.58
N VAL A 22 -5.23 -0.08 -8.31
CA VAL A 22 -5.87 -0.91 -7.26
C VAL A 22 -7.32 -0.50 -7.03
N VAL A 23 -7.62 0.80 -6.90
CA VAL A 23 -9.01 1.26 -6.75
C VAL A 23 -9.87 0.82 -7.92
N GLU A 24 -9.41 1.02 -9.15
CA GLU A 24 -10.12 0.65 -10.39
C GLU A 24 -10.37 -0.88 -10.43
N CYS A 25 -9.34 -1.70 -10.15
CA CYS A 25 -9.44 -3.16 -10.12
C CYS A 25 -10.43 -3.64 -9.05
N LEU A 26 -10.37 -3.09 -7.83
CA LEU A 26 -11.24 -3.50 -6.73
C LEU A 26 -12.70 -3.14 -6.97
N ILE A 27 -12.97 -1.94 -7.52
CA ILE A 27 -14.35 -1.54 -7.90
C ILE A 27 -14.90 -2.47 -8.98
N ALA A 28 -14.11 -2.80 -10.00
CA ALA A 28 -14.50 -3.76 -11.04
C ALA A 28 -14.75 -5.14 -10.44
N GLY A 29 -13.96 -5.56 -9.45
CA GLY A 29 -14.09 -6.82 -8.72
C GLY A 29 -15.26 -6.87 -7.72
N GLY A 30 -16.03 -5.78 -7.53
CA GLY A 30 -17.23 -5.77 -6.67
C GLY A 30 -17.01 -5.32 -5.23
N TYR A 31 -15.81 -4.87 -4.87
CA TYR A 31 -15.53 -4.29 -3.55
C TYR A 31 -16.18 -2.93 -3.36
N HIS A 32 -16.43 -2.56 -2.10
CA HIS A 32 -16.56 -1.17 -1.70
C HIS A 32 -15.16 -0.63 -1.36
N VAL A 33 -14.82 0.54 -1.89
CA VAL A 33 -13.49 1.13 -1.74
C VAL A 33 -13.58 2.49 -1.07
N SER A 34 -12.83 2.66 0.01
CA SER A 34 -12.55 3.97 0.62
C SER A 34 -11.16 4.42 0.17
N ALA A 35 -11.12 5.33 -0.80
CA ALA A 35 -9.90 5.78 -1.46
C ALA A 35 -9.42 7.12 -0.86
N ALA A 36 -8.18 7.14 -0.36
CA ALA A 36 -7.58 8.33 0.19
C ALA A 36 -6.72 9.06 -0.84
N VAL A 37 -7.00 10.33 -0.99
CA VAL A 37 -6.30 11.25 -1.90
C VAL A 37 -5.95 12.55 -1.17
N ARG A 38 -4.87 13.22 -1.57
CA ARG A 38 -4.50 14.52 -0.99
C ARG A 38 -5.49 15.62 -1.36
N ASP A 39 -5.97 15.58 -2.59
CA ASP A 39 -6.97 16.52 -3.10
C ASP A 39 -8.07 15.76 -3.85
N PRO A 40 -9.26 15.65 -3.27
CA PRO A 40 -10.40 14.97 -3.90
C PRO A 40 -11.17 15.84 -4.92
N ARG A 41 -10.83 17.13 -5.08
CA ARG A 41 -11.54 18.03 -6.00
C ARG A 41 -11.48 17.51 -7.43
N GLY A 42 -12.60 17.52 -8.11
CA GLY A 42 -12.72 17.02 -9.50
C GLY A 42 -12.80 15.50 -9.64
N LEU A 43 -12.75 14.76 -8.52
CA LEU A 43 -12.98 13.33 -8.52
C LEU A 43 -14.43 13.03 -8.10
N VAL A 44 -15.03 12.02 -8.71
CA VAL A 44 -16.42 11.64 -8.45
C VAL A 44 -16.45 10.28 -7.74
N GLY A 45 -17.08 10.24 -6.58
CA GLY A 45 -17.38 9.00 -5.87
C GLY A 45 -18.59 8.27 -6.48
N SER A 46 -18.89 7.10 -5.94
CA SER A 46 -20.08 6.31 -6.28
C SER A 46 -20.59 5.58 -5.04
N ASP A 47 -21.65 4.77 -5.18
CA ASP A 47 -22.15 3.95 -4.06
C ASP A 47 -21.06 3.00 -3.53
N ARG A 48 -20.17 2.54 -4.39
CA ARG A 48 -19.06 1.66 -4.04
C ARG A 48 -17.71 2.37 -3.86
N LEU A 49 -17.59 3.67 -4.19
CA LEU A 49 -16.37 4.45 -4.07
C LEU A 49 -16.57 5.67 -3.20
N MET A 50 -15.95 5.67 -2.03
CA MET A 50 -15.78 6.83 -1.19
C MET A 50 -14.42 7.46 -1.43
N LEU A 51 -14.39 8.77 -1.69
CA LEU A 51 -13.16 9.57 -1.76
C LEU A 51 -13.02 10.36 -0.47
N HIS A 52 -11.86 10.28 0.16
CA HIS A 52 -11.57 11.01 1.40
C HIS A 52 -10.26 11.79 1.27
N ARG A 53 -10.25 13.02 1.79
CA ARG A 53 -9.00 13.78 1.89
C ARG A 53 -8.14 13.18 3.00
N TYR A 54 -6.91 12.80 2.67
CA TYR A 54 -5.98 12.22 3.60
C TYR A 54 -4.58 12.83 3.46
N ASP A 55 -4.06 13.28 4.58
CA ASP A 55 -2.69 13.73 4.73
C ASP A 55 -1.91 12.69 5.55
N ALA A 56 -0.93 12.05 4.92
CA ALA A 56 -0.12 11.00 5.53
C ALA A 56 0.75 11.51 6.71
N GLU A 57 1.03 12.81 6.77
CA GLU A 57 1.79 13.42 7.86
C GLU A 57 0.94 13.64 9.12
N SER A 58 -0.38 13.68 8.97
CA SER A 58 -1.34 14.03 10.02
C SER A 58 -2.00 12.79 10.64
N LEU A 59 -1.79 12.58 11.95
CA LEU A 59 -2.52 11.53 12.69
C LEU A 59 -4.04 11.83 12.76
N PRO A 60 -4.51 13.05 13.05
CA PRO A 60 -5.93 13.35 13.01
C PRO A 60 -6.58 13.09 11.65
N SER A 61 -5.85 13.29 10.55
CA SER A 61 -6.34 12.95 9.20
C SER A 61 -6.53 11.43 9.02
N ALA A 62 -5.65 10.62 9.58
CA ALA A 62 -5.78 9.17 9.55
C ALA A 62 -6.99 8.70 10.37
N GLU A 63 -7.20 9.26 11.57
CA GLU A 63 -8.33 8.96 12.45
C GLU A 63 -9.66 9.32 11.77
N ALA A 64 -9.75 10.51 11.20
CA ALA A 64 -10.94 10.98 10.48
C ALA A 64 -11.28 10.07 9.29
N TRP A 65 -10.28 9.61 8.54
CA TRP A 65 -10.51 8.74 7.38
C TRP A 65 -11.00 7.35 7.79
N VAL A 66 -10.41 6.73 8.81
CA VAL A 66 -10.90 5.44 9.32
C VAL A 66 -12.33 5.58 9.84
N ALA A 67 -12.62 6.61 10.66
CA ALA A 67 -13.96 6.86 11.19
C ALA A 67 -14.99 7.04 10.07
N ALA A 68 -14.71 7.88 9.07
CA ALA A 68 -15.60 8.10 7.94
C ALA A 68 -15.83 6.83 7.10
N THR A 69 -14.82 5.96 6.98
CA THR A 69 -14.98 4.67 6.30
C THR A 69 -15.96 3.76 7.05
N ILE A 70 -15.82 3.68 8.37
CA ILE A 70 -16.71 2.86 9.21
C ILE A 70 -18.12 3.44 9.24
N GLU A 71 -18.25 4.76 9.35
CA GLU A 71 -19.56 5.43 9.30
C GLU A 71 -20.31 5.12 7.99
N ARG A 72 -19.62 5.19 6.85
CA ARG A 72 -20.24 4.97 5.54
C ARG A 72 -20.58 3.52 5.26
N PHE A 73 -19.69 2.57 5.58
CA PHE A 73 -19.79 1.19 5.12
C PHE A 73 -20.06 0.18 6.26
N GLY A 74 -19.94 0.58 7.53
CA GLY A 74 -20.19 -0.26 8.69
C GLY A 74 -19.14 -1.33 8.97
N ARG A 75 -18.14 -1.51 8.09
CA ARG A 75 -17.14 -2.58 8.19
C ARG A 75 -15.82 -2.19 7.53
N LEU A 76 -14.76 -2.95 7.82
CA LEU A 76 -13.48 -2.87 7.13
C LEU A 76 -12.86 -4.27 7.01
N ASP A 77 -12.55 -4.67 5.79
CA ASP A 77 -12.02 -6.01 5.47
C ASP A 77 -10.60 -5.96 4.92
N GLY A 78 -10.16 -4.80 4.41
CA GLY A 78 -8.84 -4.65 3.86
C GLY A 78 -8.27 -3.23 4.02
N LEU A 79 -6.95 -3.15 4.19
CA LEU A 79 -6.19 -1.90 4.17
C LEU A 79 -5.01 -2.06 3.22
N ILE A 80 -4.91 -1.19 2.22
CA ILE A 80 -3.81 -1.15 1.26
C ILE A 80 -3.05 0.16 1.43
N ASN A 81 -1.82 0.06 1.89
CA ASN A 81 -0.88 1.16 2.01
C ASN A 81 -0.07 1.28 0.70
N ALA A 82 -0.56 2.12 -0.24
CA ALA A 82 0.10 2.40 -1.51
C ALA A 82 0.65 3.83 -1.60
N ALA A 83 0.40 4.68 -0.60
CA ALA A 83 1.04 5.98 -0.51
C ALA A 83 2.54 5.82 -0.22
N GLY A 84 3.37 6.58 -0.93
CA GLY A 84 4.81 6.59 -0.71
C GLY A 84 5.50 7.68 -1.53
N ILE A 85 6.70 8.03 -1.09
CA ILE A 85 7.59 8.99 -1.75
C ILE A 85 9.00 8.39 -1.89
N ASN A 86 9.78 8.96 -2.81
CA ASN A 86 11.15 8.55 -3.09
C ASN A 86 12.04 9.75 -3.47
N PRO A 87 12.15 10.79 -2.60
CA PRO A 87 13.16 11.82 -2.81
C PRO A 87 14.56 11.21 -2.63
N GLU A 88 15.58 11.89 -3.15
CA GLU A 88 16.97 11.47 -2.98
C GLU A 88 17.43 11.70 -1.54
N ALA A 89 18.08 10.71 -0.95
CA ALA A 89 18.70 10.75 0.37
C ALA A 89 19.82 9.70 0.39
N ASP A 90 21.01 10.07 0.00
CA ASP A 90 22.18 9.18 0.00
C ASP A 90 22.97 9.27 1.32
N LEU A 91 24.03 8.48 1.45
CA LEU A 91 24.85 8.42 2.67
C LEU A 91 25.74 9.66 2.89
N THR A 92 25.93 10.46 1.88
CA THR A 92 26.81 11.63 1.91
C THR A 92 26.04 12.94 2.06
N ASP A 93 24.71 12.89 1.96
CA ASP A 93 23.86 14.05 2.09
C ASP A 93 23.73 14.46 3.57
N PRO A 94 24.17 15.66 3.96
CA PRO A 94 24.03 16.15 5.33
C PRO A 94 22.62 16.60 5.66
N ASP A 95 21.73 16.79 4.67
CA ASP A 95 20.33 17.17 4.87
C ASP A 95 19.45 15.93 5.08
N GLU A 96 18.94 15.74 6.27
CA GLU A 96 18.08 14.63 6.66
C GLU A 96 16.60 14.83 6.27
N THR A 97 16.21 15.98 5.71
CA THR A 97 14.81 16.33 5.40
C THR A 97 14.14 15.27 4.51
N ALA A 98 14.83 14.81 3.50
CA ALA A 98 14.32 13.78 2.58
C ALA A 98 14.17 12.41 3.26
N LEU A 99 15.10 12.03 4.14
CA LEU A 99 15.05 10.81 4.94
C LEU A 99 13.87 10.86 5.92
N ASP A 100 13.73 11.95 6.67
CA ASP A 100 12.64 12.14 7.64
C ASP A 100 11.27 12.07 6.95
N ALA A 101 11.11 12.72 5.81
CA ALA A 101 9.87 12.65 5.02
C ALA A 101 9.56 11.22 4.57
N MET A 102 10.58 10.45 4.11
CA MET A 102 10.39 9.06 3.74
C MET A 102 10.02 8.19 4.93
N MET A 103 10.65 8.35 6.08
CA MET A 103 10.30 7.62 7.30
C MET A 103 8.91 7.96 7.79
N LEU A 104 8.49 9.22 7.67
CA LEU A 104 7.16 9.66 8.05
C LEU A 104 6.08 9.06 7.12
N ILE A 105 6.25 9.19 5.80
CA ILE A 105 5.21 8.82 4.82
C ILE A 105 5.25 7.33 4.49
N ASN A 106 6.44 6.73 4.32
CA ASN A 106 6.55 5.34 3.90
C ASN A 106 6.43 4.33 5.06
N VAL A 107 6.63 4.78 6.33
CA VAL A 107 6.67 3.89 7.50
C VAL A 107 5.66 4.29 8.57
N LYS A 108 5.77 5.50 9.13
CA LYS A 108 4.91 5.94 10.24
C LYS A 108 3.44 6.08 9.82
N ALA A 109 3.17 6.60 8.61
CA ALA A 109 1.80 6.74 8.11
C ALA A 109 1.10 5.38 7.93
N PRO A 110 1.70 4.36 7.25
CA PRO A 110 1.18 3.00 7.25
C PRO A 110 0.98 2.42 8.65
N MET A 111 1.93 2.59 9.57
CA MET A 111 1.82 2.11 10.94
C MET A 111 0.62 2.73 11.67
N ARG A 112 0.37 4.04 11.50
CA ARG A 112 -0.78 4.75 12.09
C ARG A 112 -2.10 4.19 11.55
N LEU A 113 -2.23 4.06 10.21
CA LEU A 113 -3.42 3.50 9.58
C LEU A 113 -3.66 2.04 10.01
N ILE A 114 -2.62 1.22 10.03
CA ILE A 114 -2.73 -0.17 10.48
C ILE A 114 -3.26 -0.22 11.92
N ARG A 115 -2.66 0.53 12.85
CA ARG A 115 -3.08 0.57 14.26
C ARG A 115 -4.55 0.96 14.43
N LEU A 116 -5.02 1.96 13.67
CA LEU A 116 -6.41 2.40 13.69
C LEU A 116 -7.36 1.38 13.05
N ALA A 117 -6.91 0.67 12.02
CA ALA A 117 -7.69 -0.32 11.28
C ALA A 117 -7.79 -1.68 12.00
N LEU A 118 -6.79 -2.06 12.82
CA LEU A 118 -6.69 -3.39 13.44
C LEU A 118 -7.97 -3.86 14.14
N PRO A 119 -8.67 -3.05 14.98
CA PRO A 119 -9.91 -3.51 15.64
C PRO A 119 -11.02 -3.87 14.65
N HIS A 120 -11.12 -3.11 13.56
CA HIS A 120 -12.13 -3.31 12.52
C HIS A 120 -11.80 -4.52 11.64
N LEU A 121 -10.52 -4.69 11.28
CA LEU A 121 -10.03 -5.84 10.54
C LEU A 121 -10.18 -7.14 11.35
N ALA A 122 -9.92 -7.10 12.65
CA ALA A 122 -10.15 -8.24 13.53
C ALA A 122 -11.64 -8.62 13.62
N LYS A 123 -12.53 -7.62 13.69
CA LYS A 123 -13.97 -7.84 13.70
C LYS A 123 -14.48 -8.53 12.43
N SER A 124 -13.81 -8.35 11.29
CA SER A 124 -14.19 -9.06 10.06
C SER A 124 -13.84 -10.56 10.09
N GLY A 125 -12.90 -10.97 10.96
CA GLY A 125 -12.39 -12.36 11.03
C GLY A 125 -11.51 -12.77 9.84
N GLU A 126 -11.49 -11.97 8.78
CA GLU A 126 -10.80 -12.20 7.51
C GLU A 126 -10.12 -10.92 7.01
N GLY A 127 -9.54 -10.15 7.94
CA GLY A 127 -8.87 -8.88 7.65
C GLY A 127 -7.63 -9.04 6.77
N ARG A 128 -7.42 -8.12 5.85
CA ARG A 128 -6.24 -8.12 4.96
C ARG A 128 -5.51 -6.79 5.04
N VAL A 129 -4.20 -6.85 5.23
CA VAL A 129 -3.31 -5.68 5.14
C VAL A 129 -2.32 -5.93 4.00
N VAL A 130 -2.25 -5.00 3.07
CA VAL A 130 -1.27 -5.05 1.97
C VAL A 130 -0.42 -3.79 2.01
N ASN A 131 0.88 -3.94 2.14
CA ASN A 131 1.83 -2.84 2.07
C ASN A 131 2.58 -2.89 0.74
N VAL A 132 2.50 -1.80 -0.04
CA VAL A 132 3.28 -1.65 -1.26
C VAL A 132 4.71 -1.24 -0.88
N ALA A 133 5.54 -2.24 -0.70
CA ALA A 133 6.95 -2.10 -0.38
C ALA A 133 7.79 -1.80 -1.67
N SER A 134 8.87 -2.52 -1.90
CA SER A 134 9.73 -2.42 -3.08
C SER A 134 10.78 -3.52 -3.04
N MET A 135 11.36 -3.86 -4.18
CA MET A 135 12.62 -4.60 -4.25
C MET A 135 13.76 -3.89 -3.49
N SER A 136 13.69 -2.56 -3.34
CA SER A 136 14.64 -1.80 -2.49
C SER A 136 14.51 -2.10 -1.00
N GLY A 137 13.44 -2.75 -0.56
CA GLY A 137 13.31 -3.30 0.79
C GLY A 137 13.92 -4.71 0.96
N LYS A 138 14.38 -5.34 -0.13
CA LYS A 138 14.99 -6.68 -0.13
C LYS A 138 16.50 -6.63 -0.36
N ARG A 139 16.96 -5.60 -1.04
CA ARG A 139 18.38 -5.41 -1.39
C ARG A 139 18.65 -3.93 -1.66
N VAL A 140 19.90 -3.51 -1.51
CA VAL A 140 20.35 -2.14 -1.81
C VAL A 140 21.15 -2.16 -3.11
N ARG A 141 20.64 -1.52 -4.17
CA ARG A 141 21.28 -1.47 -5.50
C ARG A 141 21.39 -0.05 -6.09
N ASN A 142 20.96 0.95 -5.35
CA ASN A 142 21.07 2.34 -5.75
C ASN A 142 21.61 3.18 -4.57
N PRO A 143 22.14 4.38 -4.81
CA PRO A 143 22.69 5.22 -3.76
C PRO A 143 21.63 5.79 -2.80
N ASN A 144 20.35 5.77 -3.14
CA ASN A 144 19.27 6.29 -2.27
C ASN A 144 19.07 5.37 -1.06
N ALA A 145 19.95 5.52 -0.05
CA ALA A 145 19.93 4.73 1.17
C ALA A 145 18.62 4.96 1.97
N GLY A 146 18.15 6.21 2.04
CA GLY A 146 16.93 6.57 2.76
C GLY A 146 15.69 5.84 2.24
N TYR A 147 15.56 5.73 0.92
CA TYR A 147 14.46 4.95 0.34
C TYR A 147 14.55 3.47 0.69
N ALA A 148 15.73 2.86 0.55
CA ALA A 148 15.94 1.47 0.91
C ALA A 148 15.60 1.24 2.39
N MET A 149 16.14 2.05 3.30
CA MET A 149 15.84 1.99 4.75
C MET A 149 14.34 2.03 5.01
N SER A 150 13.60 2.97 4.39
CA SER A 150 12.15 3.08 4.57
C SER A 150 11.39 1.85 4.08
N LYS A 151 11.84 1.21 2.99
CA LYS A 151 11.20 0.01 2.44
C LYS A 151 11.55 -1.26 3.21
N PHE A 152 12.76 -1.38 3.77
CA PHE A 152 13.09 -2.43 4.75
C PHE A 152 12.25 -2.29 6.02
N ALA A 153 12.10 -1.07 6.54
CA ALA A 153 11.24 -0.82 7.71
C ALA A 153 9.77 -1.18 7.44
N LEU A 154 9.25 -0.91 6.23
CA LEU A 154 7.89 -1.28 5.85
C LEU A 154 7.71 -2.81 5.75
N LEU A 155 8.73 -3.56 5.32
CA LEU A 155 8.73 -5.02 5.37
C LEU A 155 8.67 -5.52 6.82
N ALA A 156 9.52 -4.98 7.69
CA ALA A 156 9.50 -5.34 9.11
C ALA A 156 8.13 -5.04 9.75
N LEU A 157 7.52 -3.90 9.44
CA LEU A 157 6.15 -3.57 9.86
C LEU A 157 5.13 -4.60 9.34
N THR A 158 5.24 -5.04 8.08
CA THR A 158 4.34 -6.06 7.51
C THR A 158 4.44 -7.37 8.29
N HIS A 159 5.66 -7.82 8.63
CA HIS A 159 5.86 -9.02 9.43
C HIS A 159 5.35 -8.88 10.86
N ALA A 160 5.50 -7.71 11.48
CA ALA A 160 4.92 -7.43 12.80
C ALA A 160 3.39 -7.54 12.78
N VAL A 161 2.73 -7.01 11.73
CA VAL A 161 1.28 -7.16 11.54
C VAL A 161 0.89 -8.62 11.33
N ARG A 162 1.67 -9.40 10.60
CA ARG A 162 1.42 -10.84 10.42
C ARG A 162 1.43 -11.57 11.75
N GLN A 163 2.42 -11.31 12.57
CA GLN A 163 2.56 -11.96 13.89
C GLN A 163 1.40 -11.57 14.81
N TYR A 164 1.14 -10.28 14.98
CA TYR A 164 0.05 -9.79 15.83
C TYR A 164 -1.33 -10.26 15.35
N GLY A 165 -1.58 -10.16 14.05
CA GLY A 165 -2.90 -10.38 13.45
C GLY A 165 -3.29 -11.84 13.28
N TRP A 166 -2.37 -12.79 13.44
CA TRP A 166 -2.60 -14.19 13.10
C TRP A 166 -3.81 -14.78 13.82
N GLU A 167 -3.84 -14.66 15.14
CA GLU A 167 -4.94 -15.15 15.99
C GLU A 167 -6.23 -14.31 15.87
N HIS A 168 -6.12 -13.12 15.29
CA HIS A 168 -7.25 -12.22 15.04
C HIS A 168 -7.84 -12.35 13.63
N GLY A 169 -7.46 -13.39 12.87
CA GLY A 169 -7.93 -13.57 11.50
C GLY A 169 -7.39 -12.55 10.49
N ILE A 170 -6.36 -11.77 10.86
CA ILE A 170 -5.74 -10.79 9.97
C ILE A 170 -4.54 -11.43 9.26
N ARG A 171 -4.44 -11.19 7.94
CA ARG A 171 -3.28 -11.59 7.14
C ARG A 171 -2.66 -10.36 6.48
N ALA A 172 -1.33 -10.25 6.55
CA ALA A 172 -0.62 -9.14 5.94
C ALA A 172 0.37 -9.64 4.87
N THR A 173 0.48 -8.89 3.79
CA THR A 173 1.37 -9.17 2.66
C THR A 173 2.12 -7.92 2.27
N ALA A 174 3.42 -8.04 2.03
CA ALA A 174 4.21 -7.03 1.35
C ALA A 174 4.27 -7.32 -0.15
N ILE A 175 3.87 -6.38 -0.97
CA ILE A 175 4.12 -6.42 -2.41
C ILE A 175 5.43 -5.69 -2.66
N CYS A 176 6.39 -6.36 -3.29
CA CYS A 176 7.75 -5.85 -3.49
C CYS A 176 8.05 -5.72 -5.00
N PRO A 177 7.49 -4.71 -5.69
CA PRO A 177 7.76 -4.53 -7.11
C PRO A 177 9.17 -3.97 -7.34
N SER A 178 9.73 -4.29 -8.51
CA SER A 178 10.85 -3.57 -9.09
C SER A 178 10.35 -2.29 -9.78
N PHE A 179 10.74 -1.97 -11.00
CA PHE A 179 10.22 -0.79 -11.69
C PHE A 179 8.77 -1.01 -12.16
N VAL A 180 7.89 -0.08 -11.78
CA VAL A 180 6.50 -0.02 -12.23
C VAL A 180 6.31 1.27 -13.02
N ALA A 181 5.64 1.24 -14.17
CA ALA A 181 5.44 2.35 -15.08
C ALA A 181 4.50 3.43 -14.49
N THR A 182 4.98 4.19 -13.51
CA THR A 182 4.27 5.26 -12.80
C THR A 182 5.04 6.59 -12.88
N ASP A 183 4.47 7.67 -12.34
CA ASP A 183 5.17 8.95 -12.23
C ASP A 183 6.41 8.87 -11.34
N MET A 184 6.39 8.02 -10.31
CA MET A 184 7.54 7.81 -9.41
C MET A 184 8.78 7.31 -10.16
N THR A 185 8.61 6.62 -11.27
CA THR A 185 9.69 6.08 -12.09
C THR A 185 9.90 6.85 -13.40
N ALA A 186 9.24 8.00 -13.60
CA ALA A 186 9.33 8.79 -14.83
C ALA A 186 10.77 9.28 -15.15
N HIS A 187 11.58 9.49 -14.10
CA HIS A 187 12.98 9.90 -14.20
C HIS A 187 13.95 8.74 -14.48
N VAL A 188 13.49 7.50 -14.44
CA VAL A 188 14.37 6.33 -14.66
C VAL A 188 14.65 6.15 -16.14
N THR A 189 15.90 6.38 -16.55
CA THR A 189 16.37 6.23 -17.95
C THR A 189 17.09 4.91 -18.20
N LYS A 190 17.64 4.27 -17.16
CA LYS A 190 18.41 3.02 -17.26
C LYS A 190 17.60 1.78 -17.59
N TRP A 191 16.26 1.87 -17.55
CA TRP A 191 15.34 0.80 -17.90
C TRP A 191 14.15 1.37 -18.68
N PRO A 192 13.88 0.85 -19.91
CA PRO A 192 12.81 1.38 -20.76
C PRO A 192 11.44 1.28 -20.08
N ARG A 193 10.62 2.32 -20.20
CA ARG A 193 9.32 2.39 -19.55
C ARG A 193 8.37 1.27 -19.98
N GLU A 194 8.42 0.90 -21.26
CA GLU A 194 7.62 -0.19 -21.85
C GLU A 194 8.02 -1.59 -21.37
N LYS A 195 9.16 -1.71 -20.69
CA LYS A 195 9.64 -2.94 -20.03
C LYS A 195 9.44 -2.92 -18.51
N MET A 196 8.84 -1.86 -17.96
CA MET A 196 8.44 -1.82 -16.56
C MET A 196 7.12 -2.57 -16.38
N SER A 197 6.85 -3.07 -15.18
CA SER A 197 5.55 -3.67 -14.86
C SER A 197 4.44 -2.64 -15.01
N ASP A 198 3.29 -3.04 -15.53
CA ASP A 198 2.10 -2.20 -15.55
C ASP A 198 1.52 -2.09 -14.12
N PRO A 199 1.11 -0.90 -13.66
CA PRO A 199 0.41 -0.77 -12.37
C PRO A 199 -0.83 -1.66 -12.23
N ARG A 200 -1.49 -2.01 -13.34
CA ARG A 200 -2.66 -2.91 -13.36
C ARG A 200 -2.27 -4.33 -13.01
N ASP A 201 -1.11 -4.83 -13.42
CA ASP A 201 -0.63 -6.16 -13.05
C ASP A 201 -0.40 -6.24 -11.52
N ILE A 202 0.16 -5.17 -10.94
CA ILE A 202 0.32 -5.07 -9.48
C ILE A 202 -1.05 -5.05 -8.78
N ALA A 203 -2.04 -4.37 -9.34
CA ALA A 203 -3.39 -4.31 -8.79
C ALA A 203 -4.07 -5.68 -8.79
N GLU A 204 -3.95 -6.47 -9.85
CA GLU A 204 -4.48 -7.84 -9.95
C GLU A 204 -3.84 -8.78 -8.92
N LEU A 205 -2.53 -8.68 -8.72
CA LEU A 205 -1.83 -9.43 -7.68
C LEU A 205 -2.35 -9.06 -6.28
N ILE A 206 -2.58 -7.78 -6.01
CA ILE A 206 -3.16 -7.31 -4.75
C ILE A 206 -4.59 -7.83 -4.58
N ALA A 207 -5.43 -7.75 -5.62
CA ALA A 207 -6.80 -8.27 -5.59
C ALA A 207 -6.82 -9.79 -5.32
N THR A 208 -5.88 -10.53 -5.90
CA THR A 208 -5.70 -11.97 -5.64
C THR A 208 -5.36 -12.23 -4.18
N VAL A 209 -4.40 -11.49 -3.60
CA VAL A 209 -3.99 -11.63 -2.20
C VAL A 209 -5.16 -11.33 -1.24
N LEU A 210 -5.98 -10.33 -1.53
CA LEU A 210 -7.15 -9.99 -0.71
C LEU A 210 -8.19 -11.11 -0.64
N ARG A 211 -8.24 -11.98 -1.65
CA ARG A 211 -9.19 -13.08 -1.76
C ARG A 211 -8.68 -14.41 -1.19
N LEU A 212 -7.43 -14.51 -0.81
CA LEU A 212 -6.90 -15.73 -0.19
C LEU A 212 -7.59 -15.98 1.16
N PRO A 213 -7.97 -17.22 1.48
CA PRO A 213 -8.52 -17.57 2.79
C PRO A 213 -7.46 -17.46 3.88
N ASN A 214 -7.87 -17.50 5.16
CA ASN A 214 -6.92 -17.46 6.28
C ASN A 214 -5.93 -18.63 6.30
N THR A 215 -6.24 -19.72 5.63
CA THR A 215 -5.39 -20.93 5.50
C THR A 215 -4.36 -20.82 4.38
N ALA A 216 -4.45 -19.81 3.51
CA ALA A 216 -3.48 -19.55 2.44
C ALA A 216 -3.02 -18.09 2.50
N THR A 217 -1.80 -17.84 2.92
CA THR A 217 -1.25 -16.49 3.08
C THR A 217 0.10 -16.36 2.40
N ILE A 218 0.30 -15.23 1.74
CA ILE A 218 1.57 -14.86 1.13
C ILE A 218 2.20 -13.76 2.00
N ALA A 219 3.41 -14.02 2.50
CA ALA A 219 4.13 -13.06 3.34
C ALA A 219 4.65 -11.87 2.51
N GLU A 220 5.31 -12.22 1.42
CA GLU A 220 5.95 -11.29 0.50
C GLU A 220 5.73 -11.76 -0.93
N LEU A 221 5.42 -10.84 -1.82
CA LEU A 221 5.26 -11.10 -3.25
C LEU A 221 6.27 -10.22 -4.01
N LEU A 222 7.32 -10.84 -4.50
CA LEU A 222 8.36 -10.16 -5.29
C LEU A 222 7.90 -10.12 -6.75
N VAL A 223 7.87 -8.91 -7.34
CA VAL A 223 7.42 -8.71 -8.72
C VAL A 223 8.53 -8.04 -9.52
N ASN A 224 9.15 -8.80 -10.39
CA ASN A 224 10.31 -8.38 -11.16
C ASN A 224 9.98 -8.13 -12.62
N CYS A 225 10.25 -6.93 -13.14
CA CYS A 225 10.16 -6.63 -14.56
C CYS A 225 11.44 -7.00 -15.34
N ARG A 226 12.44 -7.53 -14.66
CA ARG A 226 13.71 -8.02 -15.21
C ARG A 226 14.30 -9.09 -14.30
N LEU A 227 15.26 -9.87 -14.80
CA LEU A 227 16.00 -10.80 -13.96
C LEU A 227 16.75 -10.06 -12.83
N GLU A 228 16.55 -10.50 -11.61
CA GLU A 228 17.26 -10.03 -10.41
C GLU A 228 18.19 -11.14 -9.92
N ASP A 229 19.49 -10.86 -9.86
CA ASP A 229 20.53 -11.87 -9.56
C ASP A 229 20.58 -12.29 -8.09
N MET A 230 19.88 -11.58 -7.21
CA MET A 230 19.97 -11.77 -5.75
C MET A 230 18.71 -12.33 -5.11
N LEU A 231 17.67 -12.63 -5.88
CA LEU A 231 16.39 -13.09 -5.34
C LEU A 231 15.74 -14.12 -6.25
#